data_984f4330040c1881022bd85ded581106
#
_entry.id   984f4330040c1881022bd85ded581106
#
_cell.length_a   1.000
_cell.length_b   1.000
_cell.length_c   1.000
_cell.angle_alpha   90.00
_cell.angle_beta   90.00
_cell.angle_gamma   90.00
#
_symmetry.space_group_name_H-M   'P 1'
#
loop_
_entity.id
_entity.type
_entity.pdbx_description
1 polymer ?
#
loop_
_entity_poly.entity_id
_entity_poly.type
_entity_poly.pdbx_seq_one_letter_code
_entity_poly.pdbx_strand_id
1 'polypeptide(L)'
;MPSTLTLDITGFDYEARGVARHDGKTHFVSGALPGERVTARILESKKRYAIAEAIDILIPSPERVPPACPHYAACGGCALQHASDAAQHRLKETVWLEQLARIGGVRPQTVLPAVSGADWHYRARTRLAWDGEHLGYRARAGNTVIPITHCLTLAPALSARLPDIRALCAALARSADARAERARHHAYLAHKNRIEGLPNPPADSLEARLAQHHINGDISAAQLVAITRLLPR
;
A
#
# COMPACT_ATOMS: atom_id res chain seq x y z
N MET A 1 18.55 12.37 -19.48
CA MET A 1 17.47 11.40 -19.76
C MET A 1 17.67 10.21 -18.84
N PRO A 2 16.61 9.61 -18.28
CA PRO A 2 16.76 8.41 -17.49
C PRO A 2 17.41 7.32 -18.36
N SER A 3 18.47 6.70 -17.87
CA SER A 3 19.15 5.62 -18.59
C SER A 3 18.33 4.35 -18.50
N THR A 4 18.27 3.60 -19.60
CA THR A 4 17.66 2.27 -19.66
C THR A 4 18.74 1.22 -19.84
N LEU A 5 18.54 0.05 -19.24
CA LEU A 5 19.42 -1.11 -19.34
C LEU A 5 18.61 -2.37 -19.62
N THR A 6 19.18 -3.29 -20.38
CA THR A 6 18.64 -4.66 -20.47
C THR A 6 19.27 -5.49 -19.35
N LEU A 7 18.45 -6.11 -18.53
CA LEU A 7 18.87 -6.85 -17.34
C LEU A 7 18.27 -8.26 -17.33
N ASP A 8 19.09 -9.25 -16.97
CA ASP A 8 18.67 -10.60 -16.65
C ASP A 8 18.40 -10.69 -15.14
N ILE A 9 17.19 -11.03 -14.76
CA ILE A 9 16.75 -11.09 -13.36
C ILE A 9 17.09 -12.46 -12.79
N THR A 10 18.03 -12.51 -11.85
CA THR A 10 18.56 -13.76 -11.28
C THR A 10 18.13 -14.01 -9.83
N GLY A 11 17.53 -13.04 -9.17
CA GLY A 11 17.09 -13.15 -7.78
C GLY A 11 15.88 -12.29 -7.46
N PHE A 12 15.52 -12.29 -6.18
CA PHE A 12 14.36 -11.54 -5.67
C PHE A 12 14.65 -11.01 -4.27
N ASP A 13 14.11 -9.85 -3.92
CA ASP A 13 14.33 -9.25 -2.61
C ASP A 13 13.07 -9.17 -1.75
N TYR A 14 13.22 -8.74 -0.51
CA TYR A 14 12.12 -8.65 0.47
C TYR A 14 11.13 -7.51 0.17
N GLU A 15 11.48 -6.56 -0.69
CA GLU A 15 10.58 -5.50 -1.17
C GLU A 15 9.83 -5.91 -2.44
N ALA A 16 9.88 -7.19 -2.80
CA ALA A 16 9.25 -7.76 -3.98
C ALA A 16 9.79 -7.17 -5.31
N ARG A 17 11.11 -6.98 -5.38
CA ARG A 17 11.81 -6.55 -6.59
C ARG A 17 12.68 -7.67 -7.14
N GLY A 18 12.74 -7.76 -8.46
CA GLY A 18 13.73 -8.59 -9.14
C GLY A 18 15.14 -8.06 -8.87
N VAL A 19 16.12 -8.96 -8.76
CA VAL A 19 17.53 -8.62 -8.54
C VAL A 19 18.35 -9.04 -9.75
N ALA A 20 19.12 -8.11 -10.30
CA ALA A 20 20.06 -8.35 -11.38
C ALA A 20 21.46 -7.84 -11.00
N ARG A 21 22.50 -8.40 -11.64
CA ARG A 21 23.85 -7.86 -11.58
C ARG A 21 24.29 -7.42 -12.98
N HIS A 22 24.73 -6.19 -13.09
CA HIS A 22 25.26 -5.62 -14.32
C HIS A 22 26.45 -4.72 -14.00
N ASP A 23 27.57 -4.93 -14.68
CA ASP A 23 28.83 -4.19 -14.48
C ASP A 23 29.27 -4.08 -13.01
N GLY A 24 29.18 -5.21 -12.28
CA GLY A 24 29.56 -5.27 -10.87
C GLY A 24 28.60 -4.60 -9.88
N LYS A 25 27.52 -3.98 -10.37
CA LYS A 25 26.51 -3.31 -9.58
C LYS A 25 25.24 -4.16 -9.46
N THR A 26 24.62 -4.15 -8.27
CA THR A 26 23.31 -4.78 -8.04
C THR A 26 22.19 -3.83 -8.46
N HIS A 27 21.22 -4.34 -9.22
CA HIS A 27 20.03 -3.61 -9.64
C HIS A 27 18.80 -4.23 -9.00
N PHE A 28 18.02 -3.42 -8.29
CA PHE A 28 16.71 -3.80 -7.72
C PHE A 28 15.63 -3.29 -8.66
N VAL A 29 14.93 -4.21 -9.32
CA VAL A 29 14.03 -3.90 -10.43
C VAL A 29 12.58 -4.18 -10.03
N SER A 30 11.81 -3.12 -9.82
CA SER A 30 10.38 -3.24 -9.54
C SER A 30 9.63 -3.79 -10.76
N GLY A 31 8.66 -4.68 -10.53
CA GLY A 31 7.83 -5.24 -11.59
C GLY A 31 8.46 -6.38 -12.40
N ALA A 32 9.64 -6.87 -11.97
CA ALA A 32 10.36 -7.98 -12.62
C ALA A 32 10.39 -9.23 -11.73
N LEU A 33 10.38 -10.41 -12.36
CA LEU A 33 10.44 -11.72 -11.71
C LEU A 33 11.76 -12.44 -12.05
N PRO A 34 12.24 -13.33 -11.17
CA PRO A 34 13.39 -14.18 -11.48
C PRO A 34 13.18 -14.98 -12.76
N GLY A 35 14.24 -15.10 -13.55
CA GLY A 35 14.24 -15.79 -14.85
C GLY A 35 13.80 -14.90 -16.02
N GLU A 36 13.44 -13.64 -15.78
CA GLU A 36 13.08 -12.71 -16.85
C GLU A 36 14.28 -11.95 -17.41
N ARG A 37 14.18 -11.60 -18.69
CA ARG A 37 14.98 -10.54 -19.29
C ARG A 37 14.09 -9.32 -19.53
N VAL A 38 14.53 -8.17 -19.01
CA VAL A 38 13.71 -6.96 -19.01
C VAL A 38 14.50 -5.75 -19.50
N THR A 39 13.80 -4.79 -20.11
CA THR A 39 14.29 -3.41 -20.24
C THR A 39 13.91 -2.67 -18.97
N ALA A 40 14.90 -2.19 -18.23
CA ALA A 40 14.69 -1.49 -16.97
C ALA A 40 15.11 -0.02 -17.08
N ARG A 41 14.28 0.87 -16.59
CA ARG A 41 14.56 2.29 -16.43
C ARG A 41 15.19 2.53 -15.05
N ILE A 42 16.35 3.16 -15.02
CA ILE A 42 17.04 3.50 -13.77
C ILE A 42 16.34 4.70 -13.14
N LEU A 43 15.85 4.53 -11.91
CA LEU A 43 15.21 5.56 -11.10
C LEU A 43 16.22 6.26 -10.18
N GLU A 44 17.11 5.47 -9.57
CA GLU A 44 18.15 5.96 -8.67
C GLU A 44 19.42 5.12 -8.83
N SER A 45 20.60 5.76 -8.83
CA SER A 45 21.88 5.06 -8.91
C SER A 45 22.80 5.48 -7.77
N LYS A 46 23.19 4.53 -6.93
CA LYS A 46 24.19 4.67 -5.87
C LYS A 46 25.51 4.00 -6.29
N LYS A 47 26.54 4.12 -5.48
CA LYS A 47 27.86 3.53 -5.76
C LYS A 47 27.80 2.01 -5.94
N ARG A 48 27.04 1.29 -5.09
CA ARG A 48 27.02 -0.19 -5.05
C ARG A 48 25.75 -0.81 -5.62
N TYR A 49 24.67 -0.05 -5.76
CA TYR A 49 23.40 -0.54 -6.27
C TYR A 49 22.64 0.54 -7.04
N ALA A 50 21.65 0.09 -7.79
CA ALA A 50 20.68 0.97 -8.44
C ALA A 50 19.25 0.47 -8.18
N ILE A 51 18.30 1.39 -8.16
CA ILE A 51 16.88 1.11 -8.15
C ILE A 51 16.34 1.38 -9.54
N ALA A 52 15.59 0.45 -10.07
CA ALA A 52 15.05 0.49 -11.41
C ALA A 52 13.60 -0.01 -11.45
N GLU A 53 12.95 0.22 -12.56
CA GLU A 53 11.60 -0.24 -12.87
C GLU A 53 11.63 -0.95 -14.23
N ALA A 54 11.04 -2.14 -14.32
CA ALA A 54 10.87 -2.82 -15.59
C ALA A 54 9.83 -2.06 -16.42
N ILE A 55 10.23 -1.61 -17.61
CA ILE A 55 9.35 -0.90 -18.56
C ILE A 55 8.93 -1.81 -19.71
N ASP A 56 9.67 -2.87 -19.95
CA ASP A 56 9.33 -3.89 -20.94
C ASP A 56 9.87 -5.27 -20.49
N ILE A 57 9.13 -6.32 -20.76
CA ILE A 57 9.48 -7.70 -20.47
C ILE A 57 9.82 -8.39 -21.78
N LEU A 58 11.12 -8.53 -22.05
CA LEU A 58 11.64 -9.10 -23.29
C LEU A 58 11.50 -10.62 -23.34
N ILE A 59 11.76 -11.28 -22.20
CA ILE A 59 11.58 -12.72 -22.01
C ILE A 59 10.84 -12.90 -20.69
N PRO A 60 9.57 -13.27 -20.71
CA PRO A 60 8.78 -13.43 -19.49
C PRO A 60 9.13 -14.74 -18.76
N SER A 61 9.01 -14.71 -17.43
CA SER A 61 8.95 -15.92 -16.61
C SER A 61 7.68 -16.71 -16.93
N PRO A 62 7.71 -18.05 -16.93
CA PRO A 62 6.51 -18.89 -17.03
C PRO A 62 5.52 -18.65 -15.87
N GLU A 63 5.96 -18.01 -14.81
CA GLU A 63 5.17 -17.69 -13.63
C GLU A 63 4.52 -16.29 -13.70
N ARG A 64 4.81 -15.53 -14.75
CA ARG A 64 4.19 -14.23 -14.96
C ARG A 64 2.74 -14.37 -15.38
N VAL A 65 1.88 -13.63 -14.70
CA VAL A 65 0.45 -13.52 -15.02
C VAL A 65 0.05 -12.05 -15.19
N PRO A 66 -0.98 -11.74 -15.98
CA PRO A 66 -1.53 -10.40 -16.03
C PRO A 66 -2.16 -10.05 -14.68
N PRO A 67 -1.85 -8.87 -14.09
CA PRO A 67 -2.47 -8.43 -12.85
C PRO A 67 -3.98 -8.27 -13.00
N ALA A 68 -4.75 -8.86 -12.07
CA ALA A 68 -6.21 -8.80 -12.10
C ALA A 68 -6.76 -7.41 -11.73
N CYS A 69 -6.01 -6.62 -10.94
CA CYS A 69 -6.45 -5.31 -10.48
C CYS A 69 -6.08 -4.21 -11.50
N PRO A 70 -7.04 -3.42 -12.02
CA PRO A 70 -6.76 -2.35 -12.98
C PRO A 70 -5.89 -1.23 -12.40
N HIS A 71 -5.85 -1.08 -11.07
CA HIS A 71 -5.03 -0.08 -10.41
C HIS A 71 -3.60 -0.54 -10.12
N TYR A 72 -3.25 -1.81 -10.42
CA TYR A 72 -2.00 -2.42 -9.99
C TYR A 72 -0.74 -1.65 -10.42
N ALA A 73 -0.73 -1.14 -11.65
CA ALA A 73 0.45 -0.43 -12.18
C ALA A 73 0.82 0.82 -11.37
N ALA A 74 -0.18 1.55 -10.88
CA ALA A 74 0.01 2.82 -10.17
C ALA A 74 -0.10 2.68 -8.64
N CYS A 75 -0.98 1.79 -8.16
CA CYS A 75 -1.32 1.64 -6.75
C CYS A 75 -0.20 0.95 -5.96
N GLY A 76 0.20 1.54 -4.83
CA GLY A 76 1.19 0.98 -3.92
C GLY A 76 0.67 -0.13 -2.99
N GLY A 77 -0.62 -0.48 -3.07
CA GLY A 77 -1.24 -1.45 -2.16
C GLY A 77 -0.86 -2.92 -2.39
N CYS A 78 -0.35 -3.26 -3.59
CA CYS A 78 0.05 -4.62 -3.97
C CYS A 78 1.36 -4.61 -4.74
N ALA A 79 2.24 -5.58 -4.46
CA ALA A 79 3.55 -5.66 -5.08
C ALA A 79 3.71 -6.83 -6.08
N LEU A 80 2.92 -7.91 -5.96
CA LEU A 80 3.18 -9.19 -6.64
C LEU A 80 2.05 -9.73 -7.52
N GLN A 81 1.05 -8.93 -7.89
CA GLN A 81 -0.06 -9.43 -8.74
C GLN A 81 0.38 -9.87 -10.15
N HIS A 82 1.60 -9.56 -10.55
CA HIS A 82 2.19 -10.00 -11.82
C HIS A 82 2.84 -11.39 -11.73
N ALA A 83 2.82 -12.03 -10.56
CA ALA A 83 3.27 -13.39 -10.33
C ALA A 83 2.08 -14.29 -9.99
N SER A 84 2.08 -15.54 -10.46
CA SER A 84 1.09 -16.54 -10.06
C SER A 84 1.11 -16.76 -8.55
N ASP A 85 -0.02 -17.19 -7.96
CA ASP A 85 -0.12 -17.37 -6.51
C ASP A 85 0.91 -18.37 -5.96
N ALA A 86 1.15 -19.45 -6.69
CA ALA A 86 2.20 -20.40 -6.37
C ALA A 86 3.60 -19.76 -6.39
N ALA A 87 3.86 -18.89 -7.37
CA ALA A 87 5.13 -18.15 -7.44
C ALA A 87 5.27 -17.16 -6.28
N GLN A 88 4.19 -16.46 -5.91
CA GLN A 88 4.21 -15.54 -4.77
C GLN A 88 4.60 -16.25 -3.47
N HIS A 89 4.07 -17.45 -3.22
CA HIS A 89 4.41 -18.25 -2.04
C HIS A 89 5.88 -18.65 -2.05
N ARG A 90 6.37 -19.21 -3.15
CA ARG A 90 7.78 -19.63 -3.27
C ARG A 90 8.76 -18.46 -3.14
N LEU A 91 8.48 -17.35 -3.80
CA LEU A 91 9.34 -16.16 -3.72
C LEU A 91 9.44 -15.62 -2.30
N LYS A 92 8.32 -15.54 -1.57
CA LYS A 92 8.31 -15.11 -0.16
C LYS A 92 9.07 -16.09 0.73
N GLU A 93 8.88 -17.38 0.55
CA GLU A 93 9.59 -18.42 1.31
C GLU A 93 11.10 -18.37 1.05
N THR A 94 11.51 -18.28 -0.23
CA THR A 94 12.92 -18.16 -0.61
C THR A 94 13.57 -16.94 0.04
N VAL A 95 12.94 -15.78 -0.04
CA VAL A 95 13.46 -14.54 0.56
C VAL A 95 13.55 -14.68 2.09
N TRP A 96 12.54 -15.25 2.73
CA TRP A 96 12.53 -15.49 4.17
C TRP A 96 13.68 -16.41 4.61
N LEU A 97 13.90 -17.53 3.92
CA LEU A 97 14.99 -18.46 4.20
C LEU A 97 16.36 -17.82 3.98
N GLU A 98 16.50 -17.02 2.92
CA GLU A 98 17.74 -16.26 2.68
C GLU A 98 18.02 -15.25 3.80
N GLN A 99 17.01 -14.54 4.29
CA GLN A 99 17.16 -13.60 5.39
C GLN A 99 17.54 -14.31 6.69
N LEU A 100 16.91 -15.45 7.01
CA LEU A 100 17.29 -16.28 8.15
C LEU A 100 18.76 -16.70 8.07
N ALA A 101 19.20 -17.16 6.92
CA ALA A 101 20.57 -17.61 6.73
C ALA A 101 21.60 -16.46 6.77
N ARG A 102 21.30 -15.33 6.10
CA ARG A 102 22.28 -14.23 5.92
C ARG A 102 22.31 -13.27 7.12
N ILE A 103 21.15 -12.97 7.69
CA ILE A 103 21.01 -12.00 8.78
C ILE A 103 20.97 -12.72 10.12
N GLY A 104 20.16 -13.76 10.24
CA GLY A 104 19.98 -14.52 11.46
C GLY A 104 21.07 -15.54 11.73
N GLY A 105 21.89 -15.90 10.73
CA GLY A 105 22.88 -16.97 10.84
C GLY A 105 22.26 -18.36 11.07
N VAL A 106 20.96 -18.50 10.84
CA VAL A 106 20.19 -19.71 11.12
C VAL A 106 19.76 -20.38 9.81
N ARG A 107 19.91 -21.71 9.77
CA ARG A 107 19.35 -22.55 8.71
C ARG A 107 18.43 -23.59 9.38
N PRO A 108 17.11 -23.50 9.18
CA PRO A 108 16.17 -24.46 9.76
C PRO A 108 16.42 -25.86 9.18
N GLN A 109 16.34 -26.89 10.04
CA GLN A 109 16.45 -28.28 9.59
C GLN A 109 15.21 -28.74 8.83
N THR A 110 14.06 -28.18 9.18
CA THR A 110 12.76 -28.48 8.55
C THR A 110 12.01 -27.18 8.31
N VAL A 111 11.47 -27.03 7.13
CA VAL A 111 10.57 -25.95 6.74
C VAL A 111 9.18 -26.55 6.59
N LEU A 112 8.25 -26.12 7.42
CA LEU A 112 6.86 -26.56 7.33
C LEU A 112 6.18 -25.85 6.14
N PRO A 113 5.16 -26.45 5.52
CA PRO A 113 4.38 -25.82 4.49
C PRO A 113 3.81 -24.47 4.95
N ALA A 114 3.85 -23.48 4.07
CA ALA A 114 3.27 -22.16 4.36
C ALA A 114 1.77 -22.27 4.63
N VAL A 115 1.29 -21.59 5.67
CA VAL A 115 -0.14 -21.42 5.89
C VAL A 115 -0.63 -20.36 4.93
N SER A 116 -1.56 -20.72 4.05
CA SER A 116 -2.17 -19.83 3.06
C SER A 116 -3.69 -19.75 3.24
N GLY A 117 -4.28 -18.68 2.75
CA GLY A 117 -5.72 -18.45 2.73
C GLY A 117 -6.17 -18.01 1.34
N ALA A 118 -7.33 -17.36 1.27
CA ALA A 118 -7.84 -16.81 0.02
C ALA A 118 -6.90 -15.74 -0.54
N ASP A 119 -6.65 -15.75 -1.85
CA ASP A 119 -5.76 -14.79 -2.53
C ASP A 119 -6.39 -13.40 -2.66
N TRP A 120 -7.72 -13.35 -2.66
CA TRP A 120 -8.54 -12.15 -2.76
C TRP A 120 -9.51 -12.03 -1.58
N HIS A 121 -10.01 -10.81 -1.36
CA HIS A 121 -11.06 -10.50 -0.38
C HIS A 121 -10.70 -10.83 1.09
N TYR A 122 -9.43 -11.04 1.39
CA TYR A 122 -8.96 -11.41 2.73
C TYR A 122 -8.78 -10.23 3.68
N ARG A 123 -8.68 -9.00 3.16
CA ARG A 123 -8.32 -7.83 3.96
C ARG A 123 -9.56 -7.21 4.60
N ALA A 124 -9.71 -7.42 5.91
CA ALA A 124 -10.82 -6.86 6.71
C ALA A 124 -10.54 -5.42 7.20
N ARG A 125 -9.31 -4.92 7.08
CA ARG A 125 -8.91 -3.57 7.54
C ARG A 125 -8.01 -2.91 6.50
N THR A 126 -8.17 -1.58 6.35
CA THR A 126 -7.32 -0.83 5.44
C THR A 126 -7.12 0.60 5.92
N ARG A 127 -6.04 1.22 5.45
CA ARG A 127 -5.79 2.66 5.61
C ARG A 127 -5.82 3.27 4.21
N LEU A 128 -6.77 4.17 3.98
CA LEU A 128 -6.88 4.94 2.75
C LEU A 128 -6.33 6.34 2.96
N ALA A 129 -5.91 6.98 1.88
CA ALA A 129 -5.49 8.35 1.84
C ALA A 129 -6.57 9.20 1.14
N TRP A 130 -6.72 10.44 1.59
CA TRP A 130 -7.52 11.48 0.97
C TRP A 130 -6.63 12.69 0.70
N ASP A 131 -6.63 13.22 -0.53
CA ASP A 131 -5.80 14.37 -0.93
C ASP A 131 -6.60 15.69 -1.09
N GLY A 132 -7.89 15.67 -0.82
CA GLY A 132 -8.83 16.77 -1.04
C GLY A 132 -9.80 16.51 -2.20
N GLU A 133 -9.51 15.58 -3.08
CA GLU A 133 -10.31 15.22 -4.26
C GLU A 133 -10.48 13.70 -4.40
N HIS A 134 -9.42 12.94 -4.12
CA HIS A 134 -9.36 11.51 -4.38
C HIS A 134 -9.24 10.70 -3.09
N LEU A 135 -10.00 9.61 -3.01
CA LEU A 135 -9.86 8.57 -2.00
C LEU A 135 -9.17 7.35 -2.60
N GLY A 136 -8.11 6.89 -1.98
CA GLY A 136 -7.40 5.73 -2.51
C GLY A 136 -6.18 5.32 -1.72
N TYR A 137 -5.28 4.60 -2.35
CA TYR A 137 -3.97 4.27 -1.80
C TYR A 137 -2.91 5.22 -2.35
N ARG A 138 -1.83 5.37 -1.61
CA ARG A 138 -0.66 6.08 -2.15
C ARG A 138 -0.07 5.31 -3.33
N ALA A 139 0.49 6.04 -4.27
CA ALA A 139 1.24 5.49 -5.39
C ALA A 139 2.40 4.60 -4.90
N ARG A 140 2.85 3.70 -5.73
CA ARG A 140 4.00 2.83 -5.47
C ARG A 140 5.27 3.61 -5.17
N ALA A 141 5.45 4.74 -5.83
CA ALA A 141 6.51 5.70 -5.54
C ALA A 141 5.90 7.08 -5.29
N GLY A 142 6.20 7.67 -4.13
CA GLY A 142 5.75 9.01 -3.76
C GLY A 142 4.45 9.04 -2.93
N ASN A 143 3.88 10.26 -2.83
CA ASN A 143 2.74 10.53 -1.95
C ASN A 143 1.41 10.77 -2.69
N THR A 144 1.42 10.69 -4.01
CA THR A 144 0.20 10.85 -4.82
C THR A 144 -0.84 9.80 -4.43
N VAL A 145 -2.09 10.21 -4.29
CA VAL A 145 -3.21 9.32 -4.04
C VAL A 145 -3.70 8.75 -5.38
N ILE A 146 -3.69 7.44 -5.49
CA ILE A 146 -4.27 6.73 -6.63
C ILE A 146 -5.74 6.45 -6.30
N PRO A 147 -6.68 7.07 -7.01
CA PRO A 147 -8.10 6.89 -6.75
C PRO A 147 -8.51 5.45 -7.01
N ILE A 148 -9.29 4.88 -6.09
CA ILE A 148 -9.86 3.55 -6.25
C ILE A 148 -11.37 3.57 -6.05
N THR A 149 -12.08 2.84 -6.89
CA THR A 149 -13.54 2.61 -6.76
C THR A 149 -13.85 1.25 -6.17
N HIS A 150 -12.92 0.31 -6.30
CA HIS A 150 -12.99 -1.04 -5.74
C HIS A 150 -11.57 -1.55 -5.46
N CYS A 151 -11.46 -2.57 -4.63
CA CYS A 151 -10.18 -3.22 -4.34
C CYS A 151 -10.38 -4.72 -4.14
N LEU A 152 -9.72 -5.53 -4.95
CA LEU A 152 -9.85 -6.99 -4.93
C LEU A 152 -9.31 -7.63 -3.65
N THR A 153 -8.38 -6.99 -2.94
CA THR A 153 -7.88 -7.53 -1.68
C THR A 153 -8.79 -7.24 -0.49
N LEU A 154 -9.65 -6.20 -0.57
CA LEU A 154 -10.58 -5.87 0.50
C LEU A 154 -11.75 -6.87 0.55
N ALA A 155 -12.24 -7.15 1.76
CA ALA A 155 -13.51 -7.85 1.94
C ALA A 155 -14.61 -7.14 1.14
N PRO A 156 -15.53 -7.90 0.48
CA PRO A 156 -16.52 -7.33 -0.43
C PRO A 156 -17.35 -6.20 0.21
N ALA A 157 -17.78 -6.40 1.46
CA ALA A 157 -18.56 -5.41 2.19
C ALA A 157 -17.78 -4.08 2.39
N LEU A 158 -16.46 -4.15 2.59
CA LEU A 158 -15.61 -2.97 2.74
C LEU A 158 -15.35 -2.31 1.38
N SER A 159 -15.06 -3.11 0.35
CA SER A 159 -14.85 -2.61 -1.00
C SER A 159 -16.08 -1.87 -1.54
N ALA A 160 -17.28 -2.39 -1.29
CA ALA A 160 -18.55 -1.78 -1.69
C ALA A 160 -18.80 -0.40 -1.05
N ARG A 161 -18.17 -0.09 0.08
CA ARG A 161 -18.31 1.19 0.78
C ARG A 161 -17.36 2.28 0.31
N LEU A 162 -16.42 1.99 -0.57
CA LEU A 162 -15.46 2.99 -1.05
C LEU A 162 -16.13 4.22 -1.69
N PRO A 163 -17.20 4.09 -2.52
CA PRO A 163 -17.91 5.25 -3.06
C PRO A 163 -18.57 6.11 -1.97
N ASP A 164 -19.18 5.48 -0.95
CA ASP A 164 -19.84 6.20 0.15
C ASP A 164 -18.82 6.98 0.99
N ILE A 165 -17.68 6.34 1.30
CA ILE A 165 -16.58 6.96 2.04
C ILE A 165 -16.02 8.15 1.25
N ARG A 166 -15.84 8.01 -0.08
CA ARG A 166 -15.39 9.09 -0.95
C ARG A 166 -16.38 10.27 -0.93
N ALA A 167 -17.68 9.98 -1.06
CA ALA A 167 -18.73 11.01 -1.04
C ALA A 167 -18.72 11.78 0.28
N LEU A 168 -18.55 11.06 1.40
CA LEU A 168 -18.42 11.67 2.72
C LEU A 168 -17.18 12.56 2.81
N CYS A 169 -16.00 12.06 2.43
CA CYS A 169 -14.77 12.87 2.43
C CYS A 169 -14.92 14.15 1.60
N ALA A 170 -15.57 14.04 0.44
CA ALA A 170 -15.85 15.20 -0.42
C ALA A 170 -16.83 16.20 0.22
N ALA A 171 -17.87 15.71 0.92
CA ALA A 171 -18.80 16.56 1.65
C ALA A 171 -18.09 17.31 2.80
N LEU A 172 -17.25 16.62 3.56
CA LEU A 172 -16.43 17.19 4.63
C LEU A 172 -15.45 18.25 4.11
N ALA A 173 -14.86 18.02 2.95
CA ALA A 173 -13.90 18.96 2.34
C ALA A 173 -14.56 20.26 1.85
N ARG A 174 -15.84 20.20 1.45
CA ARG A 174 -16.61 21.38 0.96
C ARG A 174 -17.15 22.28 2.06
N SER A 175 -17.16 21.82 3.32
CA SER A 175 -17.67 22.64 4.40
C SER A 175 -16.79 23.89 4.57
N ALA A 176 -17.35 25.06 4.32
CA ALA A 176 -16.65 26.33 4.24
C ALA A 176 -15.92 26.71 5.56
N ASP A 177 -16.44 26.23 6.69
CA ASP A 177 -15.91 26.46 8.04
C ASP A 177 -14.93 25.38 8.52
N ALA A 178 -14.60 24.42 7.69
CA ALA A 178 -13.82 23.23 8.09
C ALA A 178 -12.45 23.55 8.74
N ARG A 179 -11.85 24.72 8.46
CA ARG A 179 -10.60 25.16 9.13
C ARG A 179 -10.86 25.74 10.53
N ALA A 180 -11.84 26.63 10.66
CA ALA A 180 -12.17 27.24 11.93
C ALA A 180 -12.76 26.22 12.91
N GLU A 181 -13.58 25.32 12.39
CA GLU A 181 -14.17 24.20 13.11
C GLU A 181 -13.14 23.18 13.58
N ARG A 182 -12.17 22.82 12.71
CA ARG A 182 -11.02 21.98 13.09
C ARG A 182 -10.23 22.57 14.23
N ALA A 183 -9.95 23.88 14.18
CA ALA A 183 -9.21 24.57 15.23
C ALA A 183 -10.00 24.55 16.56
N ARG A 184 -11.33 24.81 16.52
CA ARG A 184 -12.19 24.75 17.70
C ARG A 184 -12.28 23.35 18.28
N HIS A 185 -12.49 22.34 17.43
CA HIS A 185 -12.56 20.95 17.87
C HIS A 185 -11.24 20.45 18.43
N HIS A 186 -10.13 20.77 17.78
CA HIS A 186 -8.80 20.45 18.30
C HIS A 186 -8.55 21.07 19.68
N ALA A 187 -8.95 22.34 19.87
CA ALA A 187 -8.88 22.99 21.16
C ALA A 187 -9.78 22.31 22.23
N TYR A 188 -10.98 21.90 21.82
CA TYR A 188 -11.90 21.14 22.68
C TYR A 188 -11.31 19.77 23.08
N LEU A 189 -10.80 18.99 22.14
CA LEU A 189 -10.18 17.69 22.42
C LEU A 189 -8.92 17.84 23.28
N ALA A 190 -8.09 18.85 23.02
CA ALA A 190 -6.93 19.15 23.84
C ALA A 190 -7.32 19.49 25.29
N HIS A 191 -8.42 20.22 25.48
CA HIS A 191 -8.94 20.50 26.80
C HIS A 191 -9.51 19.24 27.48
N LYS A 192 -10.33 18.47 26.77
CA LYS A 192 -10.91 17.21 27.26
C LYS A 192 -9.82 16.21 27.63
N ASN A 193 -8.86 15.95 26.74
CA ASN A 193 -7.79 14.99 26.98
C ASN A 193 -6.86 15.42 28.11
N ARG A 194 -6.66 16.73 28.33
CA ARG A 194 -5.94 17.24 29.51
C ARG A 194 -6.63 16.88 30.81
N ILE A 195 -7.97 16.91 30.82
CA ILE A 195 -8.76 16.48 31.99
C ILE A 195 -8.69 14.98 32.18
N GLU A 196 -8.72 14.22 31.10
CA GLU A 196 -8.71 12.74 31.11
C GLU A 196 -7.32 12.13 31.12
N GLY A 197 -6.26 12.93 31.01
CA GLY A 197 -4.87 12.44 30.97
C GLY A 197 -4.49 11.68 29.68
N LEU A 198 -5.24 11.88 28.60
CA LEU A 198 -5.05 11.19 27.30
C LEU A 198 -4.19 12.02 26.34
N PRO A 199 -3.45 11.40 25.42
CA PRO A 199 -2.73 12.12 24.38
C PRO A 199 -3.71 12.80 23.41
N ASN A 200 -3.34 13.99 22.92
CA ASN A 200 -4.15 14.71 21.95
C ASN A 200 -4.08 14.02 20.58
N PRO A 201 -5.23 13.77 19.91
CA PRO A 201 -5.21 13.30 18.54
C PRO A 201 -4.63 14.38 17.61
N PRO A 202 -3.98 14.00 16.50
CA PRO A 202 -3.55 14.95 15.48
C PRO A 202 -4.75 15.77 14.98
N ALA A 203 -4.56 17.10 14.81
CA ALA A 203 -5.61 18.02 14.34
C ALA A 203 -6.25 17.58 13.00
N ASP A 204 -5.47 16.89 12.18
CA ASP A 204 -5.85 16.41 10.85
C ASP A 204 -6.40 14.98 10.84
N SER A 205 -6.57 14.35 12.01
CA SER A 205 -7.09 12.98 12.07
C SER A 205 -8.54 12.92 11.56
N LEU A 206 -8.86 11.84 10.86
CA LEU A 206 -10.21 11.62 10.33
C LEU A 206 -11.23 11.51 11.46
N GLU A 207 -10.86 10.89 12.59
CA GLU A 207 -11.68 10.76 13.79
C GLU A 207 -12.07 12.12 14.37
N ALA A 208 -11.10 13.05 14.49
CA ALA A 208 -11.35 14.40 14.98
C ALA A 208 -12.33 15.16 14.07
N ARG A 209 -12.21 14.98 12.76
CA ARG A 209 -13.09 15.61 11.77
C ARG A 209 -14.50 15.03 11.79
N LEU A 210 -14.63 13.71 11.88
CA LEU A 210 -15.92 13.01 11.92
C LEU A 210 -16.72 13.33 13.19
N ALA A 211 -16.04 13.36 14.35
CA ALA A 211 -16.68 13.73 15.60
C ALA A 211 -17.26 15.14 15.55
N GLN A 212 -16.56 16.10 14.93
CA GLN A 212 -17.05 17.46 14.78
C GLN A 212 -18.30 17.56 13.90
N HIS A 213 -18.35 16.83 12.77
CA HIS A 213 -19.51 16.83 11.90
C HIS A 213 -20.75 16.21 12.57
N HIS A 214 -20.56 15.25 13.47
CA HIS A 214 -21.65 14.74 14.27
C HIS A 214 -22.16 15.79 15.28
N ILE A 215 -21.27 16.51 15.96
CA ILE A 215 -21.63 17.57 16.90
C ILE A 215 -22.43 18.68 16.20
N ASN A 216 -22.07 19.01 14.96
CA ASN A 216 -22.74 20.04 14.17
C ASN A 216 -24.05 19.57 13.51
N GLY A 217 -24.39 18.29 13.62
CA GLY A 217 -25.58 17.71 12.99
C GLY A 217 -25.45 17.40 11.50
N ASP A 218 -24.24 17.55 10.92
CA ASP A 218 -23.99 17.27 9.50
C ASP A 218 -24.06 15.78 9.17
N ILE A 219 -23.79 14.93 10.16
CA ILE A 219 -23.93 13.48 10.07
C ILE A 219 -24.70 12.95 11.27
N SER A 220 -25.55 11.95 11.04
CA SER A 220 -26.28 11.29 12.12
C SER A 220 -25.39 10.39 12.98
N ALA A 221 -25.80 10.12 14.21
CA ALA A 221 -25.11 9.17 15.09
C ALA A 221 -24.94 7.79 14.43
N ALA A 222 -25.93 7.34 13.65
CA ALA A 222 -25.85 6.08 12.90
C ALA A 222 -24.77 6.12 11.82
N GLN A 223 -24.62 7.23 11.11
CA GLN A 223 -23.55 7.42 10.12
C GLN A 223 -22.18 7.49 10.78
N LEU A 224 -22.06 8.20 11.90
CA LEU A 224 -20.81 8.25 12.66
C LEU A 224 -20.40 6.86 13.14
N VAL A 225 -21.32 6.08 13.72
CA VAL A 225 -21.07 4.70 14.17
C VAL A 225 -20.71 3.79 12.99
N ALA A 226 -21.39 3.92 11.85
CA ALA A 226 -21.05 3.14 10.65
C ALA A 226 -19.64 3.43 10.15
N ILE A 227 -19.23 4.70 10.17
CA ILE A 227 -17.90 5.14 9.71
C ILE A 227 -16.83 4.73 10.73
N THR A 228 -17.05 4.96 12.02
CA THR A 228 -16.06 4.60 13.06
C THR A 228 -15.85 3.10 13.19
N ARG A 229 -16.86 2.27 12.85
CA ARG A 229 -16.69 0.81 12.74
C ARG A 229 -15.81 0.37 11.56
N LEU A 230 -15.63 1.23 10.56
CA LEU A 230 -14.76 0.99 9.39
C LEU A 230 -13.33 1.48 9.63
N LEU A 231 -13.10 2.26 10.70
CA LEU A 231 -11.78 2.73 11.06
C LEU A 231 -11.06 1.66 11.90
N PRO A 232 -9.77 1.41 11.67
CA PRO A 232 -8.99 0.51 12.53
C PRO A 232 -8.92 1.09 13.96
N ARG A 233 -9.17 0.24 14.95
CA ARG A 233 -8.85 0.53 16.35
C ARG A 233 -7.37 0.38 16.59
#